data_650490d58d4929782f088b1d43b9ad12
#
_entry.id   650490d58d4929782f088b1d43b9ad12
#
_cell.length_a   1.000
_cell.length_b   1.000
_cell.length_c   1.000
_cell.angle_alpha   90.00
_cell.angle_beta   90.00
_cell.angle_gamma   90.00
#
_symmetry.space_group_name_H-M   'P 1'
#
loop_
_entity.id
_entity.type
_entity.pdbx_description
1 polymer ?
#
loop_
_entity_poly.entity_id
_entity_poly.type
_entity_poly.pdbx_seq_one_letter_code
_entity_poly.pdbx_strand_id
1 'polypeptide(L)'
;AFTLATKTLYKNAPDSLIKAGGQYGGEWTRDVSINAWNAASLLIPEKTAYSLWSVTIDDRKLIGHQYWDQIIWVMAAYDFYLKNNDLNFLKQAYIASANTMKKLEKEAYDEKYGLFTGPSVFNDGIAGYEEPIYEPTNKSSYVLDHPGSKTIKCLSTNCIYFRAYELLADMARVLGDKKNIKEYKQKASIQKENIRKYLYDKKQNR
;
A
#
# COMPACT_ATOMS: atom_id res chain seq x y z
N ALA A 1 -28.02 3.30 -7.91
CA ALA A 1 -26.61 3.52 -7.61
C ALA A 1 -25.86 2.19 -7.41
N PHE A 2 -26.23 1.32 -6.47
CA PHE A 2 -25.55 0.06 -6.16
C PHE A 2 -25.41 -0.87 -7.36
N THR A 3 -26.52 -1.13 -8.10
CA THR A 3 -26.50 -1.98 -9.29
C THR A 3 -25.55 -1.46 -10.38
N LEU A 4 -25.46 -0.15 -10.57
CA LEU A 4 -24.56 0.46 -11.53
C LEU A 4 -23.09 0.29 -11.07
N ALA A 5 -22.80 0.54 -9.82
CA ALA A 5 -21.45 0.37 -9.24
C ALA A 5 -20.97 -1.09 -9.38
N THR A 6 -21.84 -2.06 -9.05
CA THR A 6 -21.52 -3.48 -9.20
C THR A 6 -21.27 -3.87 -10.66
N LYS A 7 -22.11 -3.42 -11.60
CA LYS A 7 -21.89 -3.65 -13.04
C LYS A 7 -20.57 -3.04 -13.52
N THR A 8 -20.23 -1.84 -13.04
CA THR A 8 -18.96 -1.18 -13.37
C THR A 8 -17.76 -1.99 -12.85
N LEU A 9 -17.82 -2.48 -11.62
CA LEU A 9 -16.79 -3.34 -11.06
C LEU A 9 -16.56 -4.60 -11.91
N TYR A 10 -17.63 -5.32 -12.27
CA TYR A 10 -17.51 -6.49 -13.15
C TYR A 10 -16.94 -6.13 -14.52
N LYS A 11 -17.35 -4.99 -15.10
CA LYS A 11 -16.84 -4.52 -16.38
C LYS A 11 -15.33 -4.19 -16.33
N ASN A 12 -14.86 -3.68 -15.19
CA ASN A 12 -13.44 -3.35 -14.98
C ASN A 12 -12.58 -4.57 -14.62
N ALA A 13 -13.20 -5.75 -14.47
CA ALA A 13 -12.48 -7.00 -14.20
C ALA A 13 -12.90 -8.10 -15.22
N PRO A 14 -12.77 -7.87 -16.55
CA PRO A 14 -13.26 -8.81 -17.56
C PRO A 14 -12.49 -10.14 -17.52
N ASP A 15 -11.17 -10.09 -17.43
CA ASP A 15 -10.26 -11.22 -17.56
C ASP A 15 -9.67 -11.65 -16.20
N SER A 16 -10.49 -11.59 -15.14
CA SER A 16 -10.08 -11.86 -13.75
C SER A 16 -9.12 -10.82 -13.15
N LEU A 17 -8.71 -9.80 -13.88
CA LEU A 17 -7.86 -8.71 -13.42
C LEU A 17 -8.67 -7.43 -13.21
N ILE A 18 -8.55 -6.85 -12.03
CA ILE A 18 -9.11 -5.54 -11.70
C ILE A 18 -8.22 -4.47 -12.33
N LYS A 19 -8.74 -3.79 -13.33
CA LYS A 19 -8.05 -2.70 -14.05
C LYS A 19 -8.29 -1.35 -13.38
N ALA A 20 -7.36 -0.42 -13.59
CA ALA A 20 -7.47 0.96 -13.10
C ALA A 20 -8.66 1.72 -13.71
N GLY A 21 -9.15 1.29 -14.88
CA GLY A 21 -10.32 1.82 -15.56
C GLY A 21 -10.42 1.34 -17.00
N GLY A 22 -11.53 1.63 -17.65
CA GLY A 22 -11.80 1.12 -19.00
C GLY A 22 -10.84 1.61 -20.10
N GLN A 23 -10.15 2.72 -19.87
CA GLN A 23 -9.18 3.29 -20.81
C GLN A 23 -7.72 3.04 -20.40
N TYR A 24 -7.48 2.56 -19.18
CA TYR A 24 -6.15 2.24 -18.68
C TYR A 24 -5.93 0.74 -18.73
N GLY A 25 -4.98 0.33 -19.56
CA GLY A 25 -4.60 -1.07 -19.66
C GLY A 25 -3.79 -1.53 -18.43
N GLY A 26 -3.93 -2.81 -18.08
CA GLY A 26 -3.17 -3.42 -17.01
C GLY A 26 -3.72 -3.18 -15.61
N GLU A 27 -3.16 -3.91 -14.69
CA GLU A 27 -3.39 -3.81 -13.26
C GLU A 27 -2.29 -2.95 -12.61
N TRP A 28 -2.71 -2.09 -11.69
CA TRP A 28 -1.83 -1.27 -10.89
C TRP A 28 -2.02 -1.63 -9.42
N THR A 29 -0.94 -1.76 -8.67
CA THR A 29 -1.01 -2.18 -7.26
C THR A 29 -1.95 -1.29 -6.44
N ARG A 30 -1.93 0.01 -6.64
CA ARG A 30 -2.81 0.96 -5.97
C ARG A 30 -4.28 0.70 -6.30
N ASP A 31 -4.59 0.59 -7.60
CA ASP A 31 -5.97 0.45 -8.06
C ASP A 31 -6.56 -0.90 -7.65
N VAL A 32 -5.81 -1.98 -7.81
CA VAL A 32 -6.17 -3.30 -7.30
C VAL A 32 -6.43 -3.25 -5.80
N SER A 33 -5.53 -2.64 -5.05
CA SER A 33 -5.60 -2.58 -3.58
C SER A 33 -6.80 -1.77 -3.09
N ILE A 34 -7.06 -0.60 -3.69
CA ILE A 34 -8.20 0.25 -3.31
C ILE A 34 -9.52 -0.46 -3.61
N ASN A 35 -9.65 -1.08 -4.77
CA ASN A 35 -10.86 -1.83 -5.13
C ASN A 35 -11.07 -3.03 -4.21
N ALA A 36 -10.01 -3.79 -3.92
CA ALA A 36 -10.05 -4.92 -2.99
C ALA A 36 -10.53 -4.48 -1.61
N TRP A 37 -9.91 -3.45 -1.06
CA TRP A 37 -10.24 -2.92 0.27
C TRP A 37 -11.67 -2.40 0.36
N ASN A 38 -12.16 -1.69 -0.66
CA ASN A 38 -13.50 -1.08 -0.59
C ASN A 38 -14.64 -2.09 -0.79
N ALA A 39 -14.60 -2.89 -1.85
CA ALA A 39 -15.76 -3.72 -2.19
C ALA A 39 -15.43 -5.04 -2.90
N ALA A 40 -14.37 -5.08 -3.69
CA ALA A 40 -14.12 -6.21 -4.58
C ALA A 40 -13.87 -7.52 -3.81
N SER A 41 -13.22 -7.46 -2.64
CA SER A 41 -13.02 -8.64 -1.79
C SER A 41 -14.29 -9.31 -1.34
N LEU A 42 -15.41 -8.58 -1.28
CA LEU A 42 -16.73 -9.11 -0.94
C LEU A 42 -17.53 -9.51 -2.18
N LEU A 43 -17.49 -8.70 -3.25
CA LEU A 43 -18.37 -8.86 -4.42
C LEU A 43 -17.82 -9.80 -5.48
N ILE A 44 -16.50 -9.86 -5.65
CA ILE A 44 -15.80 -10.67 -6.65
C ILE A 44 -14.51 -11.28 -6.06
N PRO A 45 -14.60 -12.09 -4.98
CA PRO A 45 -13.44 -12.53 -4.21
C PRO A 45 -12.38 -13.27 -5.04
N GLU A 46 -12.77 -14.17 -5.93
CA GLU A 46 -11.83 -14.94 -6.77
C GLU A 46 -11.00 -14.02 -7.68
N LYS A 47 -11.66 -13.08 -8.37
CA LYS A 47 -10.99 -12.09 -9.20
C LYS A 47 -10.10 -11.16 -8.36
N THR A 48 -10.54 -10.83 -7.16
CA THR A 48 -9.78 -9.99 -6.24
C THR A 48 -8.52 -10.69 -5.76
N ALA A 49 -8.60 -11.95 -5.34
CA ALA A 49 -7.43 -12.73 -4.96
C ALA A 49 -6.43 -12.84 -6.12
N TYR A 50 -6.92 -13.15 -7.32
CA TYR A 50 -6.08 -13.22 -8.51
C TYR A 50 -5.39 -11.87 -8.79
N SER A 51 -6.12 -10.77 -8.76
CA SER A 51 -5.58 -9.42 -8.99
C SER A 51 -4.59 -8.99 -7.91
N LEU A 52 -4.83 -9.32 -6.63
CA LEU A 52 -3.87 -9.04 -5.57
C LEU A 52 -2.55 -9.78 -5.80
N TRP A 53 -2.59 -11.00 -6.29
CA TRP A 53 -1.37 -11.74 -6.59
C TRP A 53 -0.69 -11.32 -7.90
N SER A 54 -1.43 -10.84 -8.89
CA SER A 54 -0.84 -10.42 -10.18
C SER A 54 0.12 -9.23 -10.06
N VAL A 55 -0.07 -8.38 -9.05
CA VAL A 55 0.81 -7.23 -8.77
C VAL A 55 1.96 -7.56 -7.81
N THR A 56 2.18 -8.82 -7.49
CA THR A 56 3.32 -9.28 -6.71
C THR A 56 4.45 -9.76 -7.62
N ILE A 57 5.66 -9.77 -7.09
CA ILE A 57 6.89 -10.20 -7.78
C ILE A 57 7.64 -11.22 -6.92
N ASP A 58 8.70 -11.80 -7.50
CA ASP A 58 9.57 -12.77 -6.82
C ASP A 58 8.77 -13.93 -6.20
N ASP A 59 7.94 -14.57 -7.03
CA ASP A 59 7.10 -15.70 -6.63
C ASP A 59 6.22 -15.39 -5.40
N ARG A 60 5.53 -14.26 -5.45
CA ARG A 60 4.66 -13.72 -4.37
C ARG A 60 5.39 -13.41 -3.06
N LYS A 61 6.70 -13.20 -3.10
CA LYS A 61 7.48 -12.85 -1.91
C LYS A 61 7.58 -11.34 -1.68
N LEU A 62 7.35 -10.54 -2.70
CA LEU A 62 7.37 -9.08 -2.65
C LEU A 62 6.17 -8.50 -3.37
N ILE A 63 5.73 -7.34 -2.92
CA ILE A 63 4.70 -6.54 -3.61
C ILE A 63 5.40 -5.68 -4.66
N GLY A 64 4.79 -5.57 -5.83
CA GLY A 64 5.34 -4.81 -6.96
C GLY A 64 5.01 -3.31 -6.94
N HIS A 65 5.49 -2.60 -7.96
CA HIS A 65 5.35 -1.19 -8.21
C HIS A 65 6.07 -0.27 -7.19
N GLN A 66 5.51 0.90 -6.92
CA GLN A 66 6.14 1.92 -6.09
C GLN A 66 5.90 1.66 -4.60
N TYR A 67 6.78 2.13 -3.73
CA TYR A 67 6.75 1.85 -2.30
C TYR A 67 5.43 2.24 -1.61
N TRP A 68 4.80 3.37 -1.90
CA TRP A 68 3.50 3.71 -1.31
C TRP A 68 2.35 2.85 -1.84
N ASP A 69 2.41 2.41 -3.09
CA ASP A 69 1.44 1.46 -3.65
C ASP A 69 1.60 0.08 -3.01
N GLN A 70 2.84 -0.37 -2.81
CA GLN A 70 3.15 -1.61 -2.11
C GLN A 70 2.54 -1.64 -0.70
N ILE A 71 2.56 -0.52 0.00
CA ILE A 71 2.04 -0.44 1.36
C ILE A 71 0.51 -0.47 1.41
N ILE A 72 -0.16 0.11 0.43
CA ILE A 72 -1.63 0.04 0.33
C ILE A 72 -2.09 -1.42 0.13
N TRP A 73 -1.32 -2.22 -0.58
CA TRP A 73 -1.59 -3.64 -0.78
C TRP A 73 -1.70 -4.42 0.54
N VAL A 74 -0.89 -4.10 1.54
CA VAL A 74 -0.95 -4.75 2.87
C VAL A 74 -2.33 -4.57 3.50
N MET A 75 -2.92 -3.39 3.35
CA MET A 75 -4.27 -3.10 3.86
C MET A 75 -5.32 -3.92 3.12
N ALA A 76 -5.21 -3.97 1.79
CA ALA A 76 -6.12 -4.73 0.95
C ALA A 76 -6.06 -6.24 1.22
N ALA A 77 -4.86 -6.78 1.38
CA ALA A 77 -4.67 -8.21 1.64
C ALA A 77 -5.23 -8.64 3.00
N TYR A 78 -5.04 -7.84 4.05
CA TYR A 78 -5.63 -8.15 5.34
C TYR A 78 -7.16 -8.03 5.32
N ASP A 79 -7.69 -7.02 4.65
CA ASP A 79 -9.13 -6.84 4.48
C ASP A 79 -9.76 -7.98 3.66
N PHE A 80 -9.07 -8.47 2.63
CA PHE A 80 -9.48 -9.67 1.89
C PHE A 80 -9.59 -10.88 2.82
N TYR A 81 -8.58 -11.10 3.66
CA TYR A 81 -8.63 -12.18 4.65
C TYR A 81 -9.82 -12.03 5.61
N LEU A 82 -10.07 -10.83 6.12
CA LEU A 82 -11.19 -10.59 7.05
C LEU A 82 -12.56 -10.91 6.43
N LYS A 83 -12.70 -10.70 5.12
CA LYS A 83 -13.96 -10.96 4.40
C LYS A 83 -14.13 -12.41 3.94
N ASN A 84 -13.03 -13.10 3.66
CA ASN A 84 -13.05 -14.42 3.04
C ASN A 84 -12.55 -15.55 3.98
N ASN A 85 -11.92 -15.21 5.10
CA ASN A 85 -11.38 -16.15 6.09
C ASN A 85 -10.40 -17.19 5.52
N ASP A 86 -9.66 -16.81 4.45
CA ASP A 86 -8.67 -17.67 3.79
C ASP A 86 -7.31 -17.57 4.50
N LEU A 87 -7.04 -18.54 5.38
CA LEU A 87 -5.76 -18.62 6.11
C LEU A 87 -4.55 -18.90 5.22
N ASN A 88 -4.73 -19.60 4.09
CA ASN A 88 -3.63 -19.86 3.18
C ASN A 88 -3.24 -18.59 2.43
N PHE A 89 -4.24 -17.82 2.00
CA PHE A 89 -4.01 -16.48 1.46
C PHE A 89 -3.28 -15.60 2.49
N LEU A 90 -3.77 -15.56 3.75
CA LEU A 90 -3.16 -14.75 4.80
C LEU A 90 -1.70 -15.10 5.07
N LYS A 91 -1.34 -16.39 5.11
CA LYS A 91 0.05 -16.83 5.30
C LYS A 91 0.97 -16.29 4.23
N GLN A 92 0.59 -16.40 2.97
CA GLN A 92 1.37 -15.89 1.84
C GLN A 92 1.41 -14.35 1.84
N ALA A 93 0.28 -13.70 2.11
CA ALA A 93 0.18 -12.25 2.19
C ALA A 93 1.05 -11.67 3.32
N TYR A 94 1.12 -12.35 4.46
CA TYR A 94 2.02 -11.96 5.55
C TYR A 94 3.48 -12.01 5.13
N ILE A 95 3.92 -13.06 4.43
CA ILE A 95 5.29 -13.19 3.91
C ILE A 95 5.61 -12.04 2.94
N ALA A 96 4.73 -11.82 1.95
CA ALA A 96 4.91 -10.75 0.96
C ALA A 96 4.99 -9.37 1.63
N SER A 97 4.07 -9.10 2.56
CA SER A 97 4.00 -7.84 3.28
C SER A 97 5.21 -7.60 4.18
N ALA A 98 5.63 -8.60 4.96
CA ALA A 98 6.77 -8.51 5.85
C ALA A 98 8.09 -8.30 5.08
N ASN A 99 8.29 -9.03 3.98
CA ASN A 99 9.47 -8.87 3.13
C ASN A 99 9.50 -7.49 2.46
N THR A 100 8.35 -7.01 1.98
CA THR A 100 8.24 -5.69 1.36
C THR A 100 8.53 -4.59 2.37
N MET A 101 7.95 -4.66 3.58
CA MET A 101 8.25 -3.69 4.62
C MET A 101 9.72 -3.68 5.00
N LYS A 102 10.36 -4.85 5.13
CA LYS A 102 11.80 -4.97 5.42
C LYS A 102 12.68 -4.38 4.31
N LYS A 103 12.26 -4.54 3.04
CA LYS A 103 12.91 -3.89 1.90
C LYS A 103 12.79 -2.38 1.98
N LEU A 104 11.58 -1.87 2.22
CA LEU A 104 11.30 -0.44 2.29
C LEU A 104 11.94 0.26 3.50
N GLU A 105 12.10 -0.44 4.63
CA GLU A 105 12.90 0.04 5.76
C GLU A 105 14.34 0.36 5.36
N LYS A 106 14.92 -0.42 4.45
CA LYS A 106 16.28 -0.16 3.96
C LYS A 106 16.35 0.94 2.89
N GLU A 107 15.30 1.09 2.09
CA GLU A 107 15.30 1.96 0.91
C GLU A 107 14.73 3.36 1.19
N ALA A 108 13.77 3.47 2.10
CA ALA A 108 12.98 4.67 2.29
C ALA A 108 12.87 5.16 3.73
N TYR A 109 13.41 4.45 4.72
CA TYR A 109 13.36 4.90 6.11
C TYR A 109 14.50 5.84 6.44
N ASP A 110 14.17 7.03 6.90
CA ASP A 110 15.13 8.03 7.35
C ASP A 110 15.29 7.94 8.88
N GLU A 111 16.38 7.34 9.33
CA GLU A 111 16.66 7.11 10.76
C GLU A 111 16.74 8.42 11.58
N LYS A 112 17.17 9.53 10.96
CA LYS A 112 17.25 10.83 11.62
C LYS A 112 15.92 11.33 12.13
N TYR A 113 14.86 11.07 11.37
CA TYR A 113 13.50 11.50 11.72
C TYR A 113 12.63 10.34 12.19
N GLY A 114 13.06 9.10 11.91
CA GLY A 114 12.26 7.90 12.16
C GLY A 114 10.98 7.90 11.34
N LEU A 115 11.06 8.34 10.09
CA LEU A 115 9.96 8.47 9.13
C LEU A 115 10.37 7.93 7.77
N PHE A 116 9.38 7.44 7.02
CA PHE A 116 9.60 7.04 5.64
C PHE A 116 9.58 8.24 4.69
N THR A 117 10.44 8.20 3.70
CA THR A 117 10.49 9.17 2.61
C THR A 117 9.55 8.76 1.48
N GLY A 118 9.13 9.73 0.69
CA GLY A 118 8.34 9.56 -0.51
C GLY A 118 7.20 10.56 -0.65
N PRO A 119 6.65 10.70 -1.85
CA PRO A 119 5.53 11.58 -2.14
C PRO A 119 4.26 11.13 -1.43
N SER A 120 3.24 11.96 -1.46
CA SER A 120 1.96 11.61 -0.83
C SER A 120 1.27 10.48 -1.58
N VAL A 121 0.65 9.55 -0.83
CA VAL A 121 -0.16 8.48 -1.43
C VAL A 121 -1.36 9.04 -2.18
N PHE A 122 -1.83 8.32 -3.17
CA PHE A 122 -2.93 8.69 -4.08
C PHE A 122 -2.67 9.96 -4.91
N ASN A 123 -1.44 10.46 -4.94
CA ASN A 123 -1.09 11.65 -5.68
C ASN A 123 -0.24 11.29 -6.91
N ASP A 124 -0.86 11.31 -8.07
CA ASP A 124 -0.17 11.34 -9.37
C ASP A 124 0.03 12.79 -9.83
N GLY A 125 -0.54 13.73 -9.09
CA GLY A 125 -0.40 15.15 -9.34
C GLY A 125 0.91 15.71 -8.83
N ILE A 126 1.22 16.90 -9.28
CA ILE A 126 2.51 17.55 -9.15
C ILE A 126 2.45 18.91 -8.44
N ALA A 127 1.34 19.19 -7.78
CA ALA A 127 1.22 20.44 -7.05
C ALA A 127 2.17 20.50 -5.86
N GLY A 128 3.01 21.53 -5.82
CA GLY A 128 3.93 21.80 -4.73
C GLY A 128 5.28 21.09 -4.81
N TYR A 129 5.56 20.38 -5.89
CA TYR A 129 6.89 19.81 -6.16
C TYR A 129 7.69 20.74 -7.08
N GLU A 130 9.02 20.60 -7.04
CA GLU A 130 9.94 21.26 -7.99
C GLU A 130 9.65 20.83 -9.43
N GLU A 131 10.16 21.60 -10.41
CA GLU A 131 10.00 21.26 -11.83
C GLU A 131 10.48 19.82 -12.13
N PRO A 132 9.75 19.06 -12.94
CA PRO A 132 10.08 17.68 -13.22
C PRO A 132 11.31 17.53 -14.10
N ILE A 133 12.07 16.48 -13.86
CA ILE A 133 13.12 15.99 -14.77
C ILE A 133 12.65 14.62 -15.23
N TYR A 134 12.31 14.51 -16.52
CA TYR A 134 11.81 13.27 -17.08
C TYR A 134 12.81 12.12 -16.93
N GLU A 135 12.38 11.05 -16.26
CA GLU A 135 13.17 9.84 -16.04
C GLU A 135 12.42 8.63 -16.62
N PRO A 136 12.89 8.05 -17.73
CA PRO A 136 12.20 6.95 -18.42
C PRO A 136 11.99 5.70 -17.55
N THR A 137 12.75 5.56 -16.47
CA THR A 137 12.63 4.43 -15.54
C THR A 137 11.51 4.58 -14.53
N ASN A 138 10.98 5.78 -14.34
CA ASN A 138 9.84 6.06 -13.47
C ASN A 138 8.51 5.69 -14.14
N LYS A 139 8.31 4.43 -14.42
CA LYS A 139 7.26 3.91 -15.31
C LYS A 139 5.81 4.15 -14.87
N SER A 140 5.56 4.53 -13.64
CA SER A 140 4.21 4.48 -13.11
C SER A 140 3.70 5.75 -12.44
N SER A 141 4.52 6.78 -12.29
CA SER A 141 4.07 8.03 -11.69
C SER A 141 4.95 9.21 -12.08
N TYR A 142 4.36 10.21 -12.69
CA TYR A 142 5.03 11.47 -13.02
C TYR A 142 5.57 12.20 -11.78
N VAL A 143 5.02 11.94 -10.59
CA VAL A 143 5.50 12.55 -9.35
C VAL A 143 6.95 12.18 -9.04
N LEU A 144 7.43 11.03 -9.50
CA LEU A 144 8.82 10.60 -9.33
C LEU A 144 9.82 11.34 -10.21
N ASP A 145 9.35 12.06 -11.23
CA ASP A 145 10.18 12.90 -12.07
C ASP A 145 10.54 14.23 -11.40
N HIS A 146 9.86 14.57 -10.30
CA HIS A 146 10.16 15.77 -9.52
C HIS A 146 11.29 15.50 -8.52
N PRO A 147 12.42 16.26 -8.56
CA PRO A 147 13.64 15.93 -7.82
C PRO A 147 13.45 15.71 -6.30
N GLY A 148 12.65 16.53 -5.65
CA GLY A 148 12.42 16.44 -4.21
C GLY A 148 11.49 15.32 -3.77
N SER A 149 10.74 14.70 -4.67
CA SER A 149 9.62 13.81 -4.34
C SER A 149 10.04 12.55 -3.57
N LYS A 150 11.23 12.03 -3.87
CA LYS A 150 11.75 10.79 -3.25
C LYS A 150 12.32 11.00 -1.85
N THR A 151 12.56 12.24 -1.44
CA THR A 151 13.23 12.59 -0.17
C THR A 151 12.31 13.25 0.85
N ILE A 152 11.18 13.76 0.43
CA ILE A 152 10.18 14.37 1.33
C ILE A 152 9.53 13.34 2.25
N LYS A 153 8.95 13.80 3.33
CA LYS A 153 8.23 12.99 4.30
C LYS A 153 6.78 13.44 4.37
N CYS A 154 5.91 12.78 3.59
CA CYS A 154 4.49 13.13 3.55
C CYS A 154 3.72 12.48 4.69
N LEU A 155 2.79 13.22 5.27
CA LEU A 155 1.92 12.75 6.33
C LEU A 155 1.12 11.51 5.89
N SER A 156 0.43 11.59 4.76
CA SER A 156 -0.40 10.49 4.24
C SER A 156 0.40 9.20 4.05
N THR A 157 1.58 9.28 3.46
CA THR A 157 2.46 8.13 3.22
C THR A 157 2.93 7.52 4.56
N ASN A 158 3.34 8.36 5.51
CA ASN A 158 3.76 7.86 6.82
C ASN A 158 2.60 7.26 7.63
N CYS A 159 1.38 7.75 7.48
CA CYS A 159 0.19 7.13 8.08
C CYS A 159 -0.09 5.73 7.50
N ILE A 160 0.13 5.52 6.20
CA ILE A 160 -0.01 4.19 5.58
C ILE A 160 1.06 3.22 6.10
N TYR A 161 2.32 3.65 6.23
CA TYR A 161 3.38 2.83 6.84
C TYR A 161 3.07 2.47 8.30
N PHE A 162 2.60 3.43 9.08
CA PHE A 162 2.12 3.16 10.43
C PHE A 162 1.03 2.09 10.43
N ARG A 163 0.03 2.23 9.56
CA ARG A 163 -1.06 1.25 9.46
C ARG A 163 -0.58 -0.12 9.01
N ALA A 164 0.39 -0.20 8.12
CA ALA A 164 0.98 -1.47 7.67
C ALA A 164 1.65 -2.22 8.83
N TYR A 165 2.37 -1.54 9.72
CA TYR A 165 2.92 -2.16 10.93
C TYR A 165 1.84 -2.70 11.86
N GLU A 166 0.74 -1.96 12.07
CA GLU A 166 -0.39 -2.47 12.87
C GLU A 166 -0.97 -3.75 12.25
N LEU A 167 -1.19 -3.74 10.93
CA LEU A 167 -1.75 -4.90 10.22
C LEU A 167 -0.80 -6.10 10.20
N LEU A 168 0.49 -5.88 10.07
CA LEU A 168 1.48 -6.95 10.21
C LEU A 168 1.46 -7.56 11.62
N ALA A 169 1.25 -6.76 12.66
CA ALA A 169 1.07 -7.28 14.01
C ALA A 169 -0.24 -8.07 14.15
N ASP A 170 -1.30 -7.66 13.45
CA ASP A 170 -2.59 -8.38 13.45
C ASP A 170 -2.48 -9.69 12.65
N MET A 171 -1.86 -9.70 11.47
CA MET A 171 -1.56 -10.91 10.70
C MET A 171 -0.71 -11.89 11.53
N ALA A 172 0.36 -11.40 12.16
CA ALA A 172 1.22 -12.18 13.03
C ALA A 172 0.43 -12.80 14.20
N ARG A 173 -0.53 -12.07 14.78
CA ARG A 173 -1.39 -12.57 15.85
C ARG A 173 -2.27 -13.73 15.37
N VAL A 174 -2.91 -13.59 14.22
CA VAL A 174 -3.73 -14.67 13.62
C VAL A 174 -2.88 -15.90 13.34
N LEU A 175 -1.65 -15.72 12.88
CA LEU A 175 -0.73 -16.80 12.53
C LEU A 175 0.08 -17.36 13.71
N GLY A 176 -0.09 -16.81 14.92
CA GLY A 176 0.61 -17.27 16.13
C GLY A 176 2.08 -16.86 16.24
N ASP A 177 2.54 -15.90 15.44
CA ASP A 177 3.92 -15.40 15.45
C ASP A 177 4.14 -14.35 16.57
N LYS A 178 4.27 -14.84 17.79
CA LYS A 178 4.38 -14.01 19.00
C LYS A 178 5.55 -13.04 18.98
N LYS A 179 6.67 -13.42 18.37
CA LYS A 179 7.89 -12.58 18.28
C LYS A 179 7.60 -11.32 17.47
N ASN A 180 7.07 -11.49 16.28
CA ASN A 180 6.84 -10.39 15.36
C ASN A 180 5.68 -9.48 15.77
N ILE A 181 4.70 -9.99 16.54
CA ILE A 181 3.65 -9.12 17.12
C ILE A 181 4.26 -7.99 17.94
N LYS A 182 5.22 -8.30 18.83
CA LYS A 182 5.87 -7.28 19.68
C LYS A 182 6.69 -6.30 18.85
N GLU A 183 7.45 -6.81 17.91
CA GLU A 183 8.31 -5.99 17.03
C GLU A 183 7.47 -4.99 16.22
N TYR A 184 6.44 -5.45 15.51
CA TYR A 184 5.61 -4.56 14.70
C TYR A 184 4.82 -3.55 15.52
N LYS A 185 4.31 -3.93 16.68
CA LYS A 185 3.67 -2.97 17.60
C LYS A 185 4.62 -1.88 18.07
N GLN A 186 5.87 -2.21 18.36
CA GLN A 186 6.88 -1.26 18.73
C GLN A 186 7.21 -0.30 17.57
N LYS A 187 7.40 -0.84 16.36
CA LYS A 187 7.63 -0.03 15.15
C LYS A 187 6.44 0.91 14.87
N ALA A 188 5.22 0.42 15.01
CA ALA A 188 4.01 1.25 14.89
C ALA A 188 3.97 2.38 15.91
N SER A 189 4.30 2.12 17.18
CA SER A 189 4.33 3.16 18.22
C SER A 189 5.36 4.24 17.91
N ILE A 190 6.58 3.85 17.56
CA ILE A 190 7.65 4.78 17.18
C ILE A 190 7.23 5.63 15.97
N GLN A 191 6.68 5.00 14.95
CA GLN A 191 6.20 5.69 13.75
C GLN A 191 5.13 6.74 14.10
N LYS A 192 4.14 6.37 14.92
CA LYS A 192 3.07 7.27 15.38
C LYS A 192 3.60 8.46 16.15
N GLU A 193 4.56 8.24 17.04
CA GLU A 193 5.20 9.31 17.82
C GLU A 193 5.97 10.27 16.93
N ASN A 194 6.71 9.75 15.94
CA ASN A 194 7.47 10.58 15.00
C ASN A 194 6.57 11.35 14.03
N ILE A 195 5.46 10.75 13.55
CA ILE A 195 4.43 11.47 12.78
C ILE A 195 3.94 12.68 13.59
N ARG A 196 3.56 12.48 14.85
CA ARG A 196 3.07 13.55 15.72
C ARG A 196 4.12 14.60 16.03
N LYS A 197 5.37 14.20 16.14
CA LYS A 197 6.48 15.10 16.45
C LYS A 197 6.87 15.99 15.28
N TYR A 198 6.92 15.44 14.09
CA TYR A 198 7.52 16.09 12.92
C TYR A 198 6.54 16.55 11.85
N LEU A 199 5.37 15.90 11.75
CA LEU A 199 4.40 16.16 10.69
C LEU A 199 3.10 16.80 11.20
N TYR A 200 2.98 17.08 12.49
CA TYR A 200 1.84 17.78 13.08
C TYR A 200 2.21 19.21 13.46
N ASP A 201 1.55 20.19 12.89
CA ASP A 201 1.71 21.60 13.24
C ASP A 201 0.76 21.99 14.39
N LYS A 202 1.34 22.10 15.60
CA LYS A 202 0.59 22.47 16.80
C LYS A 202 -0.05 23.86 16.71
N LYS A 203 0.55 24.82 15.98
CA LYS A 203 0.02 26.20 15.87
C LYS A 203 -1.21 26.22 15.00
N GLN A 204 -1.23 25.41 13.96
CA GLN A 204 -2.35 25.33 13.01
C GLN A 204 -3.34 24.19 13.34
N ASN A 205 -3.04 23.41 14.37
CA ASN A 205 -3.80 22.22 14.78
C ASN A 205 -4.04 21.23 13.62
N ARG A 206 -3.04 21.04 12.76
CA ARG A 206 -3.07 20.18 11.59
C ARG A 206 -1.71 19.54 11.28
#